data_c2abdae74e78b5179a499324dfe404b1
#
_entry.id   c2abdae74e78b5179a499324dfe404b1
#
_cell.length_a   1.000
_cell.length_b   1.000
_cell.length_c   1.000
_cell.angle_alpha   90.00
_cell.angle_beta   90.00
_cell.angle_gamma   90.00
#
_symmetry.space_group_name_H-M   'P 1'
#
loop_
_entity.id
_entity.type
_entity.pdbx_description
1 polymer ?
#
loop_
_entity_poly.entity_id
_entity_poly.type
_entity_poly.pdbx_seq_one_letter_code
_entity_poly.pdbx_strand_id
1 'polypeptide(L)'
;MRVLAVEGCGQAPLAAAAAFHALVLPQAEAALAADDLLLVFAPGDHAQRGWRLAAVQGLARAYAPRRVNGIESDDPLACAAATRFLAGAAGITGQILSLDSQGAGAVIG
;
A
#
# COMPACT_ATOMS: atom_id res chain seq x y z
N MET A 1 -3.68 11.73 5.96
CA MET A 1 -3.10 10.49 5.39
C MET A 1 -2.18 10.84 4.24
N ARG A 2 -0.96 10.38 4.29
CA ARG A 2 0.01 10.55 3.21
C ARG A 2 -0.18 9.44 2.18
N VAL A 3 -0.07 9.78 0.91
CA VAL A 3 -0.16 8.83 -0.20
C VAL A 3 1.23 8.72 -0.82
N LEU A 4 1.75 7.50 -0.91
CA LEU A 4 3.09 7.25 -1.44
C LEU A 4 3.00 6.20 -2.56
N ALA A 5 3.37 6.61 -3.77
CA ALA A 5 3.44 5.69 -4.89
C ALA A 5 4.68 4.80 -4.77
N VAL A 6 4.47 3.50 -4.93
CA VAL A 6 5.57 2.52 -4.92
C VAL A 6 6.01 2.28 -6.35
N GLU A 7 7.16 2.81 -6.71
CA GLU A 7 7.67 2.77 -8.07
C GLU A 7 9.10 2.25 -8.11
N GLY A 8 9.53 1.74 -9.25
CA GLY A 8 10.90 1.33 -9.48
C GLY A 8 11.31 0.02 -8.84
N CYS A 9 10.35 -0.78 -8.37
CA CYS A 9 10.68 -2.03 -7.69
C CYS A 9 10.85 -3.22 -8.63
N GLY A 10 10.38 -3.11 -9.89
CA GLY A 10 10.50 -4.19 -10.86
C GLY A 10 9.45 -5.28 -10.68
N GLN A 11 9.62 -6.39 -11.41
CA GLN A 11 8.58 -7.42 -11.53
C GLN A 11 8.91 -8.75 -10.84
N ALA A 12 10.18 -9.05 -10.63
CA ALA A 12 10.55 -10.28 -9.93
C ALA A 12 10.26 -10.12 -8.43
N PRO A 13 9.48 -11.00 -7.80
CA PRO A 13 9.00 -10.76 -6.43
C PRO A 13 10.09 -10.53 -5.39
N LEU A 14 11.14 -11.34 -5.40
CA LEU A 14 12.22 -11.16 -4.43
C LEU A 14 12.99 -9.86 -4.66
N ALA A 15 13.29 -9.54 -5.91
CA ALA A 15 13.98 -8.31 -6.25
C ALA A 15 13.09 -7.10 -5.97
N ALA A 16 11.79 -7.19 -6.23
CA ALA A 16 10.84 -6.13 -5.95
C ALA A 16 10.74 -5.87 -4.44
N ALA A 17 10.68 -6.91 -3.63
CA ALA A 17 10.67 -6.77 -2.17
C ALA A 17 11.95 -6.12 -1.66
N ALA A 18 13.11 -6.54 -2.18
CA ALA A 18 14.40 -5.96 -1.81
C ALA A 18 14.47 -4.47 -2.18
N ALA A 19 14.02 -4.12 -3.39
CA ALA A 19 13.99 -2.73 -3.85
C ALA A 19 13.03 -1.88 -3.00
N PHE A 20 11.88 -2.41 -2.65
CA PHE A 20 10.93 -1.73 -1.76
C PHE A 20 11.62 -1.38 -0.42
N HIS A 21 12.26 -2.35 0.20
CA HIS A 21 12.90 -2.13 1.50
C HIS A 21 14.07 -1.14 1.41
N ALA A 22 14.80 -1.15 0.30
CA ALA A 22 15.94 -0.25 0.12
C ALA A 22 15.52 1.18 -0.21
N LEU A 23 14.47 1.35 -1.05
CA LEU A 23 14.15 2.65 -1.66
C LEU A 23 12.87 3.27 -1.09
N VAL A 24 11.86 2.46 -0.81
CA VAL A 24 10.54 2.96 -0.41
C VAL A 24 10.37 2.99 1.10
N LEU A 25 10.86 1.97 1.80
CA LEU A 25 10.70 1.87 3.24
C LEU A 25 11.18 3.13 3.99
N PRO A 26 12.34 3.73 3.68
CA PRO A 26 12.76 4.96 4.35
C PRO A 26 11.77 6.10 4.15
N GLN A 27 11.18 6.23 2.97
CA GLN A 27 10.17 7.25 2.69
C GLN A 27 8.87 6.97 3.47
N ALA A 28 8.47 5.71 3.55
CA ALA A 28 7.29 5.30 4.30
C ALA A 28 7.46 5.61 5.79
N GLU A 29 8.61 5.30 6.35
CA GLU A 29 8.90 5.57 7.76
C GLU A 29 8.92 7.06 8.06
N ALA A 30 9.48 7.87 7.16
CA ALA A 30 9.47 9.32 7.31
C ALA A 30 8.03 9.88 7.29
N ALA A 31 7.17 9.35 6.42
CA ALA A 31 5.76 9.76 6.36
C ALA A 31 5.02 9.37 7.63
N LEU A 32 5.27 8.18 8.17
CA LEU A 32 4.60 7.67 9.37
C LEU A 32 5.02 8.38 10.66
N ALA A 33 6.09 9.14 10.63
CA ALA A 33 6.44 9.99 11.76
C ALA A 33 5.39 11.09 12.00
N ALA A 34 4.62 11.46 10.97
CA ALA A 34 3.68 12.58 11.03
C ALA A 34 2.22 12.20 10.78
N ASP A 35 1.93 11.10 10.08
CA ASP A 35 0.57 10.81 9.60
C ASP A 35 0.39 9.33 9.29
N ASP A 36 -0.87 8.94 9.06
CA ASP A 36 -1.22 7.65 8.46
C ASP A 36 -0.69 7.56 7.03
N LEU A 37 -0.52 6.36 6.52
CA LEU A 37 0.09 6.12 5.22
C LEU A 37 -0.78 5.23 4.34
N LEU A 38 -0.87 5.60 3.07
CA LEU A 38 -1.41 4.75 2.02
C LEU A 38 -0.32 4.51 0.97
N LEU A 39 0.01 3.24 0.76
CA LEU A 39 0.93 2.82 -0.28
C LEU A 39 0.14 2.47 -1.54
N VAL A 40 0.54 3.04 -2.67
CA VAL A 40 -0.10 2.77 -3.95
C VAL A 40 0.84 1.92 -4.80
N PHE A 41 0.45 0.67 -5.01
CA PHE A 41 1.19 -0.27 -5.83
C PHE A 41 0.59 -0.34 -7.23
N ALA A 42 1.44 -0.51 -8.22
CA ALA A 42 0.98 -0.88 -9.57
C ALA A 42 0.32 -2.27 -9.52
N PRO A 43 -0.61 -2.57 -10.44
CA PRO A 43 -1.16 -3.91 -10.53
C PRO A 43 -0.03 -4.94 -10.63
N GLY A 44 -0.17 -6.01 -9.88
CA GLY A 44 0.81 -7.09 -9.87
C GLY A 44 0.13 -8.43 -9.97
N ASP A 45 0.90 -9.45 -10.35
CA ASP A 45 0.39 -10.80 -10.39
C ASP A 45 0.31 -11.38 -8.96
N HIS A 46 -0.18 -12.61 -8.88
CA HIS A 46 -0.35 -13.30 -7.61
C HIS A 46 0.96 -13.41 -6.81
N ALA A 47 2.09 -13.50 -7.49
CA ALA A 47 3.39 -13.67 -6.83
C ALA A 47 3.84 -12.43 -6.05
N GLN A 48 3.30 -11.25 -6.37
CA GLN A 48 3.63 -10.01 -5.65
C GLN A 48 2.87 -9.86 -4.34
N ARG A 49 1.78 -10.58 -4.17
CA ARG A 49 0.85 -10.35 -3.06
C ARG A 49 1.49 -10.54 -1.68
N GLY A 50 2.24 -11.62 -1.52
CA GLY A 50 2.78 -12.00 -0.22
C GLY A 50 3.70 -10.94 0.38
N TRP A 51 4.68 -10.48 -0.39
CA TRP A 51 5.63 -9.50 0.13
C TRP A 51 5.00 -8.14 0.35
N ARG A 52 4.07 -7.73 -0.53
CA ARG A 52 3.37 -6.45 -0.39
C ARG A 52 2.52 -6.41 0.88
N LEU A 53 1.76 -7.47 1.12
CA LEU A 53 0.93 -7.56 2.31
C LEU A 53 1.79 -7.61 3.57
N ALA A 54 2.88 -8.38 3.56
CA ALA A 54 3.79 -8.43 4.69
C ALA A 54 4.39 -7.05 5.01
N ALA A 55 4.75 -6.28 3.99
CA ALA A 55 5.28 -4.92 4.18
C ALA A 55 4.24 -3.99 4.81
N VAL A 56 3.01 -4.00 4.28
CA VAL A 56 1.93 -3.17 4.81
C VAL A 56 1.62 -3.54 6.26
N GLN A 57 1.47 -4.82 6.55
CA GLN A 57 1.16 -5.27 7.90
C GLN A 57 2.31 -5.04 8.88
N GLY A 58 3.55 -5.21 8.42
CA GLY A 58 4.73 -4.94 9.24
C GLY A 58 4.81 -3.47 9.64
N LEU A 59 4.57 -2.57 8.69
CA LEU A 59 4.53 -1.14 8.98
C LEU A 59 3.35 -0.78 9.90
N ALA A 60 2.19 -1.36 9.68
CA ALA A 60 1.02 -1.11 10.52
C ALA A 60 1.27 -1.50 11.98
N ARG A 61 1.95 -2.63 12.20
CA ARG A 61 2.31 -3.06 13.56
C ARG A 61 3.40 -2.18 14.18
N ALA A 62 4.44 -1.87 13.40
CA ALA A 62 5.58 -1.12 13.91
C ALA A 62 5.24 0.32 14.29
N TYR A 63 4.29 0.91 13.58
CA TYR A 63 3.94 2.33 13.74
C TYR A 63 2.55 2.55 14.34
N ALA A 64 1.94 1.52 14.94
CA ALA A 64 0.65 1.69 15.61
C ALA A 64 0.75 2.83 16.64
N PRO A 65 -0.27 3.67 16.79
CA PRO A 65 -1.62 3.60 16.22
C PRO A 65 -1.77 4.22 14.82
N ARG A 66 -0.68 4.61 14.15
CA ARG A 66 -0.76 5.06 12.75
C ARG A 66 -1.31 3.94 11.88
N ARG A 67 -2.21 4.28 10.98
CA ARG A 67 -2.79 3.30 10.05
C ARG A 67 -1.92 3.22 8.80
N VAL A 68 -1.72 2.00 8.32
CA VAL A 68 -1.00 1.74 7.07
C VAL A 68 -1.82 0.78 6.23
N ASN A 69 -2.17 1.20 5.04
CA ASN A 69 -2.89 0.39 4.07
C ASN A 69 -2.24 0.51 2.70
N GLY A 70 -2.62 -0.37 1.80
CA GLY A 70 -2.18 -0.33 0.41
C GLY A 70 -3.37 -0.44 -0.54
N ILE A 71 -3.16 0.06 -1.75
CA ILE A 71 -4.06 -0.21 -2.87
C ILE A 71 -3.24 -0.67 -4.06
N GLU A 72 -3.82 -1.51 -4.91
CA GLU A 72 -3.22 -1.98 -6.15
C GLU A 72 -4.09 -1.51 -7.30
N SER A 73 -3.62 -0.54 -8.06
CA SER A 73 -4.33 -0.04 -9.24
C SER A 73 -3.44 0.92 -10.04
N ASP A 74 -3.69 1.00 -11.33
CA ASP A 74 -3.15 2.03 -12.21
C ASP A 74 -4.24 2.97 -12.72
N ASP A 75 -5.47 2.82 -12.25
CA ASP A 75 -6.60 3.68 -12.62
C ASP A 75 -6.68 4.87 -11.66
N PRO A 76 -6.42 6.11 -12.13
CA PRO A 76 -6.44 7.28 -11.25
C PRO A 76 -7.78 7.52 -10.55
N LEU A 77 -8.88 7.21 -11.20
CA LEU A 77 -10.21 7.42 -10.61
C LEU A 77 -10.49 6.41 -9.49
N ALA A 78 -10.13 5.13 -9.72
CA ALA A 78 -10.26 4.11 -8.70
C ALA A 78 -9.35 4.42 -7.50
N CYS A 79 -8.11 4.84 -7.75
CA CYS A 79 -7.19 5.24 -6.69
C CYS A 79 -7.74 6.41 -5.87
N ALA A 80 -8.29 7.43 -6.52
CA ALA A 80 -8.87 8.57 -5.82
C ALA A 80 -10.06 8.17 -4.94
N ALA A 81 -10.94 7.30 -5.46
CA ALA A 81 -12.09 6.83 -4.70
C ALA A 81 -11.67 6.00 -3.48
N ALA A 82 -10.72 5.09 -3.66
CA ALA A 82 -10.20 4.28 -2.56
C ALA A 82 -9.48 5.12 -1.51
N THR A 83 -8.73 6.13 -1.94
CA THR A 83 -8.04 7.05 -1.04
C THR A 83 -9.04 7.78 -0.14
N ARG A 84 -10.13 8.31 -0.72
CA ARG A 84 -11.17 8.96 0.06
C ARG A 84 -11.85 8.00 1.04
N PHE A 85 -12.15 6.78 0.58
CA PHE A 85 -12.75 5.77 1.44
C PHE A 85 -11.85 5.44 2.64
N LEU A 86 -10.59 5.17 2.39
CA LEU A 86 -9.65 4.78 3.44
C LEU A 86 -9.33 5.94 4.40
N ALA A 87 -9.30 7.17 3.89
CA ALA A 87 -9.09 8.33 4.75
C ALA A 87 -10.17 8.45 5.82
N GLY A 88 -11.42 8.10 5.48
CA GLY A 88 -12.54 8.14 6.43
C GLY A 88 -12.77 6.84 7.20
N ALA A 89 -12.03 5.79 6.93
CA ALA A 89 -12.26 4.46 7.52
C ALA A 89 -11.27 4.21 8.66
N ALA A 90 -11.50 4.86 9.79
CA ALA A 90 -10.56 4.86 10.92
C ALA A 90 -10.23 3.47 11.47
N GLY A 91 -11.10 2.49 11.28
CA GLY A 91 -10.88 1.13 11.76
C GLY A 91 -10.09 0.22 10.82
N ILE A 92 -9.73 0.70 9.61
CA ILE A 92 -9.04 -0.13 8.64
C ILE A 92 -7.54 0.17 8.66
N THR A 93 -6.75 -0.87 8.92
CA THR A 93 -5.29 -0.81 8.86
C THR A 93 -4.74 -2.20 8.54
N GLY A 94 -3.57 -2.28 7.91
CA GLY A 94 -2.94 -3.54 7.56
C GLY A 94 -3.60 -4.26 6.38
N GLN A 95 -4.31 -3.55 5.51
CA GLN A 95 -5.05 -4.13 4.39
C GLN A 95 -4.52 -3.63 3.06
N ILE A 96 -4.68 -4.45 2.03
CA ILE A 96 -4.45 -4.03 0.64
C ILE A 96 -5.75 -4.24 -0.13
N LEU A 97 -6.21 -3.17 -0.80
CA LEU A 97 -7.37 -3.23 -1.68
C LEU A 97 -6.89 -3.36 -3.12
N SER A 98 -7.30 -4.43 -3.78
CA SER A 98 -7.05 -4.60 -5.20
C SER A 98 -8.22 -3.99 -5.98
N LEU A 99 -7.93 -3.04 -6.86
CA LEU A 99 -8.94 -2.23 -7.52
C LEU A 99 -8.94 -2.50 -9.02
N ASP A 100 -10.12 -2.37 -9.62
CA ASP A 100 -10.28 -2.34 -11.06
C ASP A 100 -10.88 -1.00 -11.48
N SER A 101 -11.19 -0.85 -12.77
CA SER A 101 -11.76 0.38 -13.31
C SER A 101 -13.18 0.67 -12.78
N GLN A 102 -13.80 -0.26 -12.09
CA GLN A 102 -15.15 -0.13 -11.54
C GLN A 102 -15.14 0.16 -10.03
N GLY A 103 -13.98 0.30 -9.45
CA GLY A 103 -13.83 0.61 -8.04
C GLY A 103 -13.13 -0.48 -7.25
N ALA A 104 -13.47 -0.62 -5.97
CA ALA A 104 -12.81 -1.56 -5.10
C ALA A 104 -13.14 -3.00 -5.48
N GLY A 105 -12.09 -3.79 -5.65
CA GLY A 105 -12.17 -5.22 -5.81
C GLY A 105 -12.07 -5.93 -4.45
N ALA A 106 -11.41 -7.10 -4.45
CA ALA A 106 -11.25 -7.88 -3.23
C ALA A 106 -10.28 -7.23 -2.26
N VAL A 107 -10.58 -7.35 -0.97
CA VAL A 107 -9.64 -6.98 0.09
C VAL A 107 -8.65 -8.12 0.26
N ILE A 108 -7.35 -7.77 0.29
CA ILE A 108 -6.26 -8.71 0.48
C ILE A 108 -5.70 -8.52 1.90
N GLY A 109 -5.81 -9.51 2.71
CA GLY A 109 -5.23 -9.41 4.05
C GLY A 109 -6.12 -9.86 5.20
#